data_f16f824df7ac4d3bf82462b0d8439251
#
_entry.id   f16f824df7ac4d3bf82462b0d8439251
#
_cell.length_a   1.000
_cell.length_b   1.000
_cell.length_c   1.000
_cell.angle_alpha   90.00
_cell.angle_beta   90.00
_cell.angle_gamma   90.00
#
_symmetry.space_group_name_H-M   'P 1'
#
loop_
_entity.id
_entity.type
_entity.pdbx_description
1 polymer ?
#
loop_
_entity_poly.entity_id
_entity_poly.type
_entity_poly.pdbx_seq_one_letter_code
_entity_poly.pdbx_strand_id
1 'polypeptide(L)'
;MMAKVRNKDSRAELALRRALHAAGLRYRLHAPDVLGRPDLVIRSRRLAVFVDGDLWHGNPDEVRRRGRTSLADLFPTRTEWWVAKIERTAQRDREVTAALREQGWTVLRVWEHDVLRDPDGCARSVLDAIDHR
;
A
#
# COMPACT_ATOMS: atom_id res chain seq x y z
N MET A 1 19.11 16.44 10.13
CA MET A 1 19.17 14.99 9.95
C MET A 1 17.88 14.49 9.32
N MET A 2 18.01 13.72 8.27
CA MET A 2 16.83 13.15 7.65
C MET A 2 16.20 12.10 8.56
N ALA A 3 14.90 12.19 8.73
CA ALA A 3 14.17 11.16 9.46
C ALA A 3 14.32 9.83 8.71
N LYS A 4 14.54 8.78 9.45
CA LYS A 4 14.60 7.45 8.88
C LYS A 4 13.25 7.10 8.27
N VAL A 5 13.25 6.74 7.00
CA VAL A 5 12.03 6.26 6.35
C VAL A 5 11.70 4.89 6.92
N ARG A 6 10.53 4.75 7.49
CA ARG A 6 10.08 3.47 8.01
C ARG A 6 9.53 2.62 6.88
N ASN A 7 10.07 1.42 6.73
CA ASN A 7 9.57 0.44 5.78
C ASN A 7 8.43 -0.40 6.35
N LYS A 8 8.14 -0.25 7.64
CA LYS A 8 7.09 -0.98 8.33
C LYS A 8 6.63 -0.19 9.56
N ASP A 9 5.48 -0.58 10.09
CA ASP A 9 4.89 0.02 11.30
C ASP A 9 4.59 1.51 11.15
N SER A 10 4.20 1.94 9.94
CA SER A 10 3.77 3.32 9.71
C SER A 10 2.45 3.61 10.46
N ARG A 11 2.12 4.89 10.60
CA ARG A 11 0.84 5.31 11.21
C ARG A 11 -0.35 4.68 10.50
N ALA A 12 -0.31 4.65 9.17
CA ALA A 12 -1.38 4.05 8.38
C ALA A 12 -1.48 2.55 8.63
N GLU A 13 -0.36 1.83 8.64
CA GLU A 13 -0.36 0.40 8.93
C GLU A 13 -0.93 0.11 10.32
N LEU A 14 -0.51 0.88 11.32
CA LEU A 14 -1.01 0.71 12.70
C LEU A 14 -2.50 0.98 12.79
N ALA A 15 -2.99 2.01 12.11
CA ALA A 15 -4.42 2.34 12.09
C ALA A 15 -5.24 1.21 11.45
N LEU A 16 -4.76 0.68 10.33
CA LEU A 16 -5.43 -0.44 9.66
C LEU A 16 -5.44 -1.69 10.53
N ARG A 17 -4.31 -2.00 11.17
CA ARG A 17 -4.22 -3.16 12.08
C ARG A 17 -5.23 -3.08 13.21
N ARG A 18 -5.37 -1.91 13.83
CA ARG A 18 -6.33 -1.71 14.91
C ARG A 18 -7.76 -1.94 14.43
N ALA A 19 -8.09 -1.39 13.26
CA ALA A 19 -9.43 -1.54 12.69
C ALA A 19 -9.74 -3.00 12.36
N LEU A 20 -8.78 -3.73 11.79
CA LEU A 20 -8.94 -5.15 11.48
C LEU A 20 -9.06 -5.99 12.75
N HIS A 21 -8.27 -5.70 13.75
CA HIS A 21 -8.33 -6.41 15.03
C HIS A 21 -9.68 -6.20 15.72
N ALA A 22 -10.17 -4.95 15.70
CA ALA A 22 -11.50 -4.63 16.25
C ALA A 22 -12.61 -5.36 15.51
N ALA A 23 -12.41 -5.63 14.21
CA ALA A 23 -13.37 -6.39 13.41
C ALA A 23 -13.24 -7.91 13.60
N GLY A 24 -12.33 -8.36 14.46
CA GLY A 24 -12.16 -9.79 14.77
C GLY A 24 -11.21 -10.53 13.86
N LEU A 25 -10.52 -9.85 12.94
CA LEU A 25 -9.58 -10.48 12.03
C LEU A 25 -8.23 -10.71 12.69
N ARG A 26 -7.60 -11.82 12.33
CA ARG A 26 -6.23 -12.15 12.73
C ARG A 26 -5.38 -12.29 11.46
N TYR A 27 -4.13 -11.84 11.53
CA TYR A 27 -3.26 -11.74 10.37
C TYR A 27 -1.79 -11.89 10.79
N ARG A 28 -0.93 -12.09 9.78
CA ARG A 28 0.52 -12.06 9.97
C ARG A 28 1.08 -10.82 9.32
N LEU A 29 2.13 -10.27 9.91
CA LEU A 29 2.76 -9.04 9.43
C LEU A 29 4.01 -9.35 8.61
N HIS A 30 4.23 -8.52 7.58
CA HIS A 30 5.48 -8.47 6.82
C HIS A 30 6.02 -9.85 6.45
N ALA A 31 5.15 -10.72 5.90
CA ALA A 31 5.49 -12.10 5.55
C ALA A 31 6.67 -12.14 4.57
N PRO A 32 7.87 -12.56 5.00
CA PRO A 32 9.05 -12.52 4.13
C PRO A 32 9.04 -13.60 3.05
N ASP A 33 8.23 -14.62 3.23
CA ASP A 33 8.09 -15.73 2.29
C ASP A 33 7.07 -15.44 1.18
N VAL A 34 6.37 -14.31 1.25
CA VAL A 34 5.40 -13.92 0.24
C VAL A 34 6.02 -12.83 -0.64
N LEU A 35 5.91 -12.99 -1.95
CA LEU A 35 6.48 -12.05 -2.91
C LEU A 35 6.05 -10.62 -2.60
N GLY A 36 7.01 -9.69 -2.64
CA GLY A 36 6.75 -8.28 -2.38
C GLY A 36 6.61 -7.91 -0.91
N ARG A 37 6.67 -8.88 0.00
CA ARG A 37 6.53 -8.67 1.44
C ARG A 37 5.31 -7.83 1.80
N PRO A 38 4.10 -8.36 1.61
CA PRO A 38 2.89 -7.62 1.98
C PRO A 38 2.93 -7.12 3.43
N ASP A 39 2.32 -5.99 3.68
CA ASP A 39 2.27 -5.43 5.03
C ASP A 39 1.53 -6.35 6.00
N LEU A 40 0.49 -7.03 5.49
CA LEU A 40 -0.13 -8.11 6.25
C LEU A 40 -0.68 -9.17 5.31
N VAL A 41 -0.81 -10.40 5.83
CA VAL A 41 -1.41 -11.50 5.08
C VAL A 41 -2.40 -12.24 5.97
N ILE A 42 -3.44 -12.77 5.34
CA ILE A 42 -4.37 -13.70 5.96
C ILE A 42 -4.22 -15.01 5.17
N ARG A 43 -3.36 -15.90 5.66
CA ARG A 43 -2.94 -17.08 4.90
C ARG A 43 -4.09 -18.04 4.60
N SER A 44 -5.00 -18.21 5.55
CA SER A 44 -6.14 -19.10 5.36
C SER A 44 -7.05 -18.66 4.22
N ARG A 45 -6.99 -17.39 3.85
CA ARG A 45 -7.78 -16.81 2.75
C ARG A 45 -6.92 -16.46 1.55
N ARG A 46 -5.61 -16.69 1.63
CA ARG A 46 -4.65 -16.31 0.61
C ARG A 46 -4.83 -14.85 0.20
N LEU A 47 -4.95 -13.98 1.20
CA LEU A 47 -5.10 -12.55 1.01
C LEU A 47 -3.83 -11.84 1.43
N ALA A 48 -3.32 -11.01 0.53
CA ALA A 48 -2.16 -10.16 0.77
C ALA A 48 -2.60 -8.69 0.69
N VAL A 49 -2.24 -7.92 1.70
CA VAL A 49 -2.60 -6.50 1.78
C VAL A 49 -1.34 -5.64 1.82
N PHE A 50 -1.30 -4.66 0.93
CA PHE A 50 -0.22 -3.66 0.86
C PHE A 50 -0.79 -2.30 1.23
N VAL A 51 -0.09 -1.59 2.11
CA VAL A 51 -0.40 -0.19 2.41
C VAL A 51 0.67 0.64 1.71
N ASP A 52 0.30 1.28 0.61
CA ASP A 52 1.26 1.99 -0.25
C ASP A 52 1.35 3.47 0.14
N GLY A 53 2.57 3.96 0.30
CA GLY A 53 2.81 5.39 0.52
C GLY A 53 2.42 6.18 -0.73
N ASP A 54 1.73 7.30 -0.54
CA ASP A 54 1.11 8.02 -1.65
C ASP A 54 2.11 8.53 -2.67
N LEU A 55 3.17 9.18 -2.23
CA LEU A 55 4.14 9.77 -3.15
C LEU A 55 4.98 8.71 -3.87
N TRP A 56 5.58 7.80 -3.08
CA TRP A 56 6.57 6.86 -3.61
C TRP A 56 5.97 5.78 -4.49
N HIS A 57 4.70 5.46 -4.31
CA HIS A 57 3.99 4.47 -5.13
C HIS A 57 3.13 5.11 -6.21
N GLY A 58 3.23 6.43 -6.38
CA GLY A 58 2.63 7.13 -7.51
C GLY A 58 1.12 7.30 -7.45
N ASN A 59 0.57 7.59 -6.27
CA ASN A 59 -0.86 7.86 -6.17
C ASN A 59 -1.19 9.14 -6.96
N PRO A 60 -2.03 9.06 -8.01
CA PRO A 60 -2.37 10.24 -8.81
C PRO A 60 -3.00 11.38 -8.00
N ASP A 61 -3.73 11.05 -6.95
CA ASP A 61 -4.37 12.06 -6.11
C ASP A 61 -3.38 12.87 -5.29
N GLU A 62 -2.18 12.33 -5.04
CA GLU A 62 -1.15 13.03 -4.27
C GLU A 62 -0.71 14.31 -4.98
N VAL A 63 -0.58 14.27 -6.29
CA VAL A 63 -0.20 15.43 -7.09
C VAL A 63 -1.24 16.55 -6.90
N ARG A 64 -2.52 16.21 -7.00
CA ARG A 64 -3.60 17.17 -6.83
C ARG A 64 -3.68 17.72 -5.41
N ARG A 65 -3.49 16.86 -4.40
CA ARG A 65 -3.49 17.28 -3.00
C ARG A 65 -2.39 18.29 -2.70
N ARG A 66 -1.27 18.19 -3.42
CA ARG A 66 -0.15 19.13 -3.28
C ARG A 66 -0.31 20.38 -4.14
N GLY A 67 -1.46 20.53 -4.81
CA GLY A 67 -1.75 21.71 -5.63
C GLY A 67 -0.97 21.75 -6.93
N ARG A 68 -0.58 20.60 -7.46
CA ARG A 68 0.19 20.50 -8.69
C ARG A 68 -0.62 19.80 -9.77
N THR A 69 -0.13 19.88 -11.00
CA THR A 69 -0.81 19.29 -12.17
C THR A 69 -0.10 18.06 -12.71
N SER A 70 1.18 17.89 -12.39
CA SER A 70 1.93 16.72 -12.84
C SER A 70 2.91 16.26 -11.78
N LEU A 71 3.34 15.01 -11.89
CA LEU A 71 4.35 14.46 -10.99
C LEU A 71 5.66 15.24 -11.08
N ALA A 72 6.02 15.68 -12.29
CA ALA A 72 7.25 16.45 -12.49
C ALA A 72 7.25 17.77 -11.71
N ASP A 73 6.07 18.38 -11.55
CA ASP A 73 5.94 19.65 -10.83
C ASP A 73 6.31 19.55 -9.35
N LEU A 74 6.29 18.34 -8.78
CA LEU A 74 6.65 18.13 -7.38
C LEU A 74 8.16 18.20 -7.14
N PHE A 75 8.95 18.08 -8.20
CA PHE A 75 10.40 17.99 -8.07
C PHE A 75 11.09 19.04 -8.95
N PRO A 76 11.30 20.26 -8.43
CA PRO A 76 11.94 21.33 -9.23
C PRO A 76 13.42 21.07 -9.53
N THR A 77 14.07 20.17 -8.76
CA THR A 77 15.45 19.75 -9.04
C THR A 77 15.50 18.25 -9.22
N ARG A 78 16.38 17.77 -10.11
CA ARG A 78 16.50 16.34 -10.44
C ARG A 78 15.17 15.72 -10.85
N THR A 79 14.36 16.47 -11.52
CA THR A 79 12.99 16.11 -11.89
C THR A 79 12.91 14.75 -12.56
N GLU A 80 13.71 14.50 -13.60
CA GLU A 80 13.67 13.25 -14.35
C GLU A 80 14.04 12.04 -13.48
N TRP A 81 15.00 12.24 -12.57
CA TRP A 81 15.43 11.16 -11.68
C TRP A 81 14.31 10.75 -10.73
N TRP A 82 13.64 11.74 -10.12
CA TRP A 82 12.55 11.47 -9.19
C TRP A 82 11.34 10.85 -9.88
N VAL A 83 10.96 11.39 -11.03
CA VAL A 83 9.85 10.86 -11.81
C VAL A 83 10.11 9.41 -12.21
N ALA A 84 11.31 9.13 -12.73
CA ALA A 84 11.69 7.78 -13.13
C ALA A 84 11.66 6.81 -11.95
N LYS A 85 12.12 7.25 -10.77
CA LYS A 85 12.11 6.41 -9.57
C LYS A 85 10.69 6.04 -9.14
N ILE A 86 9.79 7.02 -9.13
CA ILE A 86 8.40 6.78 -8.74
C ILE A 86 7.70 5.89 -9.76
N GLU A 87 7.94 6.12 -11.05
CA GLU A 87 7.36 5.28 -12.10
C GLU A 87 7.84 3.83 -12.02
N ARG A 88 9.13 3.62 -11.70
CA ARG A 88 9.65 2.26 -11.51
C ARG A 88 9.02 1.57 -10.30
N THR A 89 8.81 2.32 -9.21
CA THR A 89 8.14 1.77 -8.04
C THR A 89 6.71 1.34 -8.38
N ALA A 90 5.96 2.20 -9.08
CA ALA A 90 4.60 1.87 -9.49
C ALA A 90 4.56 0.67 -10.44
N GLN A 91 5.51 0.57 -11.37
CA GLN A 91 5.61 -0.56 -12.28
C GLN A 91 5.92 -1.86 -11.52
N ARG A 92 6.85 -1.79 -10.59
CA ARG A 92 7.17 -2.96 -9.76
C ARG A 92 5.97 -3.43 -8.95
N ASP A 93 5.19 -2.49 -8.41
CA ASP A 93 3.97 -2.82 -7.67
C ASP A 93 2.99 -3.59 -8.56
N ARG A 94 2.81 -3.15 -9.80
CA ARG A 94 1.94 -3.85 -10.74
C ARG A 94 2.43 -5.25 -11.05
N GLU A 95 3.75 -5.41 -11.24
CA GLU A 95 4.36 -6.71 -11.52
C GLU A 95 4.21 -7.67 -10.35
N VAL A 96 4.46 -7.19 -9.13
CA VAL A 96 4.30 -7.99 -7.91
C VAL A 96 2.83 -8.41 -7.74
N THR A 97 1.90 -7.48 -7.94
CA THR A 97 0.47 -7.77 -7.83
C THR A 97 0.06 -8.85 -8.83
N ALA A 98 0.48 -8.72 -10.08
CA ALA A 98 0.15 -9.70 -11.12
C ALA A 98 0.73 -11.07 -10.78
N ALA A 99 1.98 -11.12 -10.35
CA ALA A 99 2.64 -12.38 -10.00
C ALA A 99 1.97 -13.07 -8.81
N LEU A 100 1.58 -12.31 -7.78
CA LEU A 100 0.87 -12.86 -6.64
C LEU A 100 -0.49 -13.42 -7.05
N ARG A 101 -1.22 -12.72 -7.91
CA ARG A 101 -2.51 -13.21 -8.41
C ARG A 101 -2.35 -14.50 -9.19
N GLU A 102 -1.30 -14.63 -9.99
CA GLU A 102 -0.98 -15.87 -10.69
C GLU A 102 -0.69 -17.02 -9.73
N GLN A 103 -0.13 -16.72 -8.56
CA GLN A 103 0.12 -17.70 -7.52
C GLN A 103 -1.12 -18.03 -6.69
N GLY A 104 -2.27 -17.47 -7.03
CA GLY A 104 -3.52 -17.74 -6.34
C GLY A 104 -3.84 -16.82 -5.18
N TRP A 105 -3.10 -15.74 -5.02
CA TRP A 105 -3.38 -14.75 -3.97
C TRP A 105 -4.42 -13.74 -4.42
N THR A 106 -5.29 -13.35 -3.49
CA THR A 106 -6.07 -12.12 -3.64
C THR A 106 -5.20 -10.99 -3.11
N VAL A 107 -5.03 -9.95 -3.90
CA VAL A 107 -4.18 -8.82 -3.55
C VAL A 107 -5.02 -7.57 -3.39
N LEU A 108 -4.90 -6.94 -2.24
CA LEU A 108 -5.54 -5.65 -1.98
C LEU A 108 -4.45 -4.62 -1.70
N ARG A 109 -4.46 -3.53 -2.44
CA ARG A 109 -3.59 -2.40 -2.19
C ARG A 109 -4.43 -1.22 -1.75
N VAL A 110 -4.02 -0.58 -0.65
CA VAL A 110 -4.68 0.62 -0.15
C VAL A 110 -3.65 1.72 0.00
N TRP A 111 -4.07 2.96 -0.26
CA TRP A 111 -3.20 4.11 -0.11
C TRP A 111 -3.13 4.55 1.35
N GLU A 112 -1.94 4.93 1.78
CA GLU A 112 -1.72 5.42 3.15
C GLU A 112 -2.69 6.55 3.49
N HIS A 113 -2.89 7.50 2.58
CA HIS A 113 -3.82 8.61 2.77
C HIS A 113 -5.25 8.12 3.05
N ASP A 114 -5.71 7.13 2.31
CA ASP A 114 -7.06 6.60 2.46
C ASP A 114 -7.23 5.88 3.81
N VAL A 115 -6.20 5.15 4.23
CA VAL A 115 -6.21 4.47 5.54
C VAL A 115 -6.27 5.49 6.67
N LEU A 116 -5.47 6.54 6.60
CA LEU A 116 -5.45 7.58 7.64
C LEU A 116 -6.76 8.35 7.71
N ARG A 117 -7.39 8.56 6.55
CA ARG A 117 -8.66 9.25 6.48
C ARG A 117 -9.83 8.40 6.99
N ASP A 118 -9.83 7.10 6.65
CA ASP A 118 -10.93 6.20 6.96
C ASP A 118 -10.43 4.78 7.18
N PRO A 119 -9.80 4.50 8.33
CA PRO A 119 -9.28 3.16 8.60
C PRO A 119 -10.37 2.10 8.64
N ASP A 120 -11.56 2.41 9.12
CA ASP A 120 -12.67 1.45 9.18
C ASP A 120 -13.17 1.09 7.78
N GLY A 121 -13.22 2.05 6.86
CA GLY A 121 -13.58 1.80 5.48
C GLY A 121 -12.58 0.89 4.78
N CYS A 122 -11.29 1.10 5.04
CA CYS A 122 -10.24 0.23 4.50
C CYS A 122 -10.32 -1.18 5.10
N ALA A 123 -10.59 -1.29 6.41
CA ALA A 123 -10.79 -2.59 7.03
C ALA A 123 -11.99 -3.31 6.42
N ARG A 124 -13.06 -2.58 6.11
CA ARG A 124 -14.22 -3.15 5.43
C ARG A 124 -13.86 -3.69 4.05
N SER A 125 -12.99 -2.99 3.32
CA SER A 125 -12.50 -3.48 2.03
C SER A 125 -11.76 -4.81 2.16
N VAL A 126 -11.00 -4.98 3.24
CA VAL A 126 -10.32 -6.25 3.53
C VAL A 126 -11.35 -7.35 3.80
N LEU A 127 -12.35 -7.06 4.61
CA LEU A 127 -13.43 -8.02 4.90
C LEU A 127 -14.18 -8.42 3.63
N ASP A 128 -14.50 -7.45 2.78
CA ASP A 128 -15.17 -7.70 1.51
C ASP A 128 -14.32 -8.60 0.59
N ALA A 129 -13.03 -8.39 0.57
CA ALA A 129 -12.11 -9.22 -0.23
C ALA A 129 -12.08 -10.67 0.25
N ILE A 130 -12.24 -10.89 1.55
CA ILE A 130 -12.33 -12.23 2.13
C ILE A 130 -13.65 -12.90 1.71
N ASP A 131 -14.74 -12.15 1.80
CA ASP A 131 -16.09 -12.69 1.55
C ASP A 131 -16.31 -13.04 0.07
N HIS A 132 -15.57 -12.42 -0.84
CA HIS A 132 -15.69 -12.66 -2.27
C HIS A 132 -14.78 -13.79 -2.78
N ARG A 133 -14.14 -14.49 -1.89
CA ARG A 133 -13.37 -15.69 -2.23
C ARG A 133 -14.16 -16.95 -1.95
#